data_b67241d4b01074b4b586406ea4dd8215
#
_entry.id   b67241d4b01074b4b586406ea4dd8215
#
_cell.length_a   1.000
_cell.length_b   1.000
_cell.length_c   1.000
_cell.angle_alpha   90.00
_cell.angle_beta   90.00
_cell.angle_gamma   90.00
#
_symmetry.space_group_name_H-M   'P 1'
#
loop_
_entity.id
_entity.type
_entity.pdbx_description
1 polymer ?
#
loop_
_entity_poly.entity_id
_entity_poly.type
_entity_poly.pdbx_seq_one_letter_code
_entity_poly.pdbx_strand_id
1 'polypeptide(L)'
;LEWKEGFSATRMAELNSDYTKKGSFGGDTYWGGKGLTQMAHYLTFALQMGDTATFRMAKQRLKEVLIDWYTYTPGEERYYFARYPRWGALIGMDPSYDSETFNDHHFHYGYFVYASAILCMLDEDFRDKYGPLAREVARDYANWQRSADEPWFRTLDPYCGHSFAGGLGNQGNGNGQESSSEAIQAWGGIWMLGAALQDQEMLEAGIFGYTLETRATAEYWFDRQRRNIDFTKYKHPYCCNLTMQGVGWWTWFSGDPVWMHSIQWLPISPILTNFFSEDLKLTCWEYT
;
A
#
# COMPACT_ATOMS: atom_id res chain seq x y z
N LEU A 1 17.71 -3.96 9.29
CA LEU A 1 18.32 -2.93 8.43
C LEU A 1 19.70 -2.60 8.98
N GLU A 2 20.72 -2.78 8.15
CA GLU A 2 22.06 -2.28 8.49
C GLU A 2 22.07 -0.75 8.35
N TRP A 3 22.68 -0.09 9.32
CA TRP A 3 22.85 1.36 9.29
C TRP A 3 23.87 1.73 8.22
N LYS A 4 23.45 2.54 7.25
CA LYS A 4 24.39 3.12 6.27
C LYS A 4 25.10 4.34 6.88
N GLU A 5 26.32 4.59 6.44
CA GLU A 5 27.05 5.84 6.74
C GLU A 5 26.17 7.06 6.45
N GLY A 6 26.21 8.03 7.35
CA GLY A 6 25.44 9.29 7.24
C GLY A 6 24.18 9.36 8.11
N PHE A 7 23.78 8.25 8.78
CA PHE A 7 22.72 8.33 9.76
C PHE A 7 23.26 8.91 11.08
N SER A 8 22.71 10.04 11.52
CA SER A 8 23.20 10.72 12.72
C SER A 8 22.13 10.79 13.81
N ALA A 9 22.58 10.84 15.08
CA ALA A 9 21.71 11.09 16.23
C ALA A 9 20.97 12.45 16.11
N THR A 10 21.58 13.43 15.47
CA THR A 10 20.96 14.72 15.18
C THR A 10 19.77 14.55 14.24
N ARG A 11 19.92 13.80 13.16
CA ARG A 11 18.82 13.52 12.22
C ARG A 11 17.68 12.76 12.89
N MET A 12 17.98 11.82 13.79
CA MET A 12 16.93 11.15 14.57
C MET A 12 16.19 12.09 15.49
N ALA A 13 16.90 12.99 16.16
CA ALA A 13 16.25 13.98 17.02
C ALA A 13 15.32 14.92 16.22
N GLU A 14 15.71 15.30 15.01
CA GLU A 14 14.86 16.07 14.08
C GLU A 14 13.60 15.27 13.70
N LEU A 15 13.75 14.03 13.24
CA LEU A 15 12.62 13.15 12.89
C LEU A 15 11.68 12.91 14.08
N ASN A 16 12.23 12.72 15.29
CA ASN A 16 11.45 12.60 16.50
C ASN A 16 10.66 13.87 16.79
N SER A 17 11.31 15.03 16.65
CA SER A 17 10.66 16.33 16.82
C SER A 17 9.52 16.53 15.82
N ASP A 18 9.77 16.25 14.55
CA ASP A 18 8.78 16.39 13.47
C ASP A 18 7.59 15.44 13.69
N TYR A 19 7.85 14.18 14.01
CA TYR A 19 6.80 13.21 14.31
C TYR A 19 5.95 13.62 15.51
N THR A 20 6.60 14.06 16.60
CA THR A 20 5.93 14.45 17.85
C THR A 20 5.04 15.69 17.64
N LYS A 21 5.51 16.64 16.84
CA LYS A 21 4.77 17.90 16.55
C LYS A 21 3.66 17.71 15.53
N LYS A 22 3.67 16.63 14.76
CA LYS A 22 2.67 16.37 13.75
C LYS A 22 1.32 16.05 14.40
N GLY A 23 0.36 16.96 14.27
CA GLY A 23 -0.96 16.82 14.88
C GLY A 23 -1.86 15.79 14.18
N SER A 24 -1.80 15.75 12.82
CA SER A 24 -2.59 14.82 12.01
C SER A 24 -1.70 14.14 10.94
N PHE A 25 -2.02 12.90 10.61
CA PHE A 25 -1.36 12.14 9.55
C PHE A 25 -2.23 11.97 8.29
N GLY A 26 -3.31 12.69 8.19
CA GLY A 26 -4.30 12.61 7.14
C GLY A 26 -5.66 12.17 7.67
N GLY A 27 -6.72 12.46 6.93
CA GLY A 27 -8.10 12.30 7.40
C GLY A 27 -8.99 11.44 6.50
N ASP A 28 -8.52 11.02 5.33
CA ASP A 28 -9.27 10.15 4.42
C ASP A 28 -8.61 8.77 4.31
N THR A 29 -9.21 7.88 3.52
CA THR A 29 -8.69 6.52 3.33
C THR A 29 -7.32 6.49 2.65
N TYR A 30 -6.97 7.49 1.83
CA TYR A 30 -5.67 7.55 1.15
C TYR A 30 -4.61 8.26 1.99
N TRP A 31 -4.83 9.54 2.32
CA TRP A 31 -3.85 10.31 3.09
C TRP A 31 -3.73 9.84 4.53
N GLY A 32 -4.86 9.41 5.12
CA GLY A 32 -4.87 8.72 6.41
C GLY A 32 -4.12 7.39 6.35
N GLY A 33 -4.34 6.60 5.30
CA GLY A 33 -3.60 5.36 5.04
C GLY A 33 -2.09 5.57 4.92
N LYS A 34 -1.65 6.57 4.14
CA LYS A 34 -0.22 6.98 4.08
C LYS A 34 0.31 7.39 5.46
N GLY A 35 -0.50 8.12 6.22
CA GLY A 35 -0.18 8.48 7.59
C GLY A 35 0.03 7.28 8.51
N LEU A 36 -0.81 6.25 8.40
CA LEU A 36 -0.66 4.98 9.13
C LEU A 36 0.66 4.29 8.79
N THR A 37 1.02 4.24 7.51
CA THR A 37 2.31 3.68 7.09
C THR A 37 3.49 4.47 7.65
N GLN A 38 3.41 5.81 7.64
CA GLN A 38 4.44 6.65 8.25
C GLN A 38 4.59 6.38 9.76
N MET A 39 3.45 6.23 10.48
CA MET A 39 3.47 5.86 11.90
C MET A 39 4.08 4.48 12.14
N ALA A 40 3.74 3.50 11.31
CA ALA A 40 4.27 2.15 11.39
C ALA A 40 5.79 2.10 11.13
N HIS A 41 6.28 2.85 10.14
CA HIS A 41 7.73 2.98 9.90
C HIS A 41 8.44 3.64 11.07
N TYR A 42 7.88 4.70 11.62
CA TYR A 42 8.46 5.38 12.75
C TYR A 42 8.53 4.48 13.99
N LEU A 43 7.49 3.69 14.24
CA LEU A 43 7.45 2.67 15.28
C LEU A 43 8.58 1.63 15.12
N THR A 44 8.75 1.11 13.90
CA THR A 44 9.82 0.13 13.62
C THR A 44 11.21 0.74 13.73
N PHE A 45 11.38 1.99 13.35
CA PHE A 45 12.62 2.75 13.54
C PHE A 45 12.97 2.87 15.04
N ALA A 46 12.03 3.32 15.85
CA ALA A 46 12.24 3.46 17.29
C ALA A 46 12.63 2.13 17.94
N LEU A 47 11.99 1.03 17.52
CA LEU A 47 12.33 -0.33 17.99
C LEU A 47 13.78 -0.70 17.64
N GLN A 48 14.20 -0.47 16.38
CA GLN A 48 15.56 -0.78 15.92
C GLN A 48 16.63 0.06 16.60
N MET A 49 16.29 1.29 16.97
CA MET A 49 17.19 2.19 17.72
C MET A 49 17.29 1.84 19.20
N GLY A 50 16.45 0.95 19.72
CA GLY A 50 16.35 0.69 21.15
C GLY A 50 15.78 1.87 21.95
N ASP A 51 15.14 2.85 21.28
CA ASP A 51 14.46 3.97 21.94
C ASP A 51 13.10 3.54 22.46
N THR A 52 13.10 3.01 23.66
CA THR A 52 11.90 2.46 24.31
C THR A 52 10.81 3.51 24.54
N ALA A 53 11.18 4.76 24.81
CA ALA A 53 10.19 5.82 25.07
C ALA A 53 9.47 6.20 23.78
N THR A 54 10.21 6.46 22.71
CA THR A 54 9.66 6.75 21.37
C THR A 54 8.86 5.55 20.83
N PHE A 55 9.35 4.33 21.02
CA PHE A 55 8.63 3.13 20.62
C PHE A 55 7.25 3.03 21.27
N ARG A 56 7.16 3.21 22.59
CA ARG A 56 5.88 3.15 23.31
C ARG A 56 4.90 4.23 22.82
N MET A 57 5.37 5.46 22.67
CA MET A 57 4.56 6.57 22.18
C MET A 57 4.06 6.31 20.76
N ALA A 58 4.94 5.91 19.85
CA ALA A 58 4.59 5.62 18.46
C ALA A 58 3.63 4.43 18.34
N LYS A 59 3.84 3.38 19.13
CA LYS A 59 2.93 2.22 19.19
C LYS A 59 1.55 2.62 19.67
N GLN A 60 1.46 3.38 20.74
CA GLN A 60 0.18 3.84 21.29
C GLN A 60 -0.58 4.71 20.27
N ARG A 61 0.10 5.64 19.63
CA ARG A 61 -0.50 6.52 18.63
C ARG A 61 -1.03 5.75 17.42
N LEU A 62 -0.27 4.80 16.88
CA LEU A 62 -0.71 3.96 15.78
C LEU A 62 -1.92 3.10 16.19
N LYS A 63 -1.88 2.54 17.41
CA LYS A 63 -2.95 1.72 17.97
C LYS A 63 -4.26 2.53 18.09
N GLU A 64 -4.21 3.74 18.60
CA GLU A 64 -5.39 4.61 18.74
C GLU A 64 -6.04 4.92 17.41
N VAL A 65 -5.27 5.29 16.40
CA VAL A 65 -5.81 5.62 15.07
C VAL A 65 -6.39 4.38 14.38
N LEU A 66 -5.74 3.22 14.46
CA LEU A 66 -6.28 1.99 13.87
C LEU A 66 -7.53 1.51 14.59
N ILE A 67 -7.60 1.64 15.92
CA ILE A 67 -8.81 1.29 16.69
C ILE A 67 -9.97 2.18 16.31
N ASP A 68 -9.74 3.47 16.12
CA ASP A 68 -10.75 4.43 15.66
C ASP A 68 -11.34 3.97 14.31
N TRP A 69 -10.52 3.71 13.32
CA TRP A 69 -10.96 3.20 12.02
C TRP A 69 -11.68 1.84 12.07
N TYR A 70 -11.35 0.99 13.03
CA TYR A 70 -11.95 -0.36 13.17
C TYR A 70 -13.15 -0.40 14.12
N THR A 71 -13.57 0.76 14.66
CA THR A 71 -14.66 0.83 15.63
C THR A 71 -15.62 1.96 15.25
N TYR A 72 -16.83 1.59 14.86
CA TYR A 72 -17.85 2.59 14.63
C TYR A 72 -18.42 3.13 15.95
N THR A 73 -18.38 4.43 16.14
CA THR A 73 -19.05 5.12 17.24
C THR A 73 -20.39 5.68 16.76
N PRO A 74 -21.55 5.33 17.38
CA PRO A 74 -22.84 5.79 16.92
C PRO A 74 -22.92 7.29 16.72
N GLY A 75 -23.23 7.72 15.49
CA GLY A 75 -23.36 9.12 15.13
C GLY A 75 -22.12 9.76 14.51
N GLU A 76 -20.98 9.02 14.42
CA GLU A 76 -19.84 9.53 13.68
C GLU A 76 -20.03 9.38 12.17
N GLU A 77 -19.43 10.30 11.42
CA GLU A 77 -19.51 10.36 9.95
C GLU A 77 -18.20 9.96 9.28
N ARG A 78 -17.12 9.73 10.06
CA ARG A 78 -15.75 9.50 9.57
C ARG A 78 -15.04 8.45 10.38
N TYR A 79 -13.95 7.92 9.81
CA TYR A 79 -12.97 7.05 10.46
C TYR A 79 -13.53 5.69 10.84
N TYR A 80 -14.34 5.09 9.97
CA TYR A 80 -14.78 3.70 10.10
C TYR A 80 -14.96 3.05 8.74
N PHE A 81 -15.03 1.71 8.71
CA PHE A 81 -15.36 0.94 7.51
C PHE A 81 -16.82 0.52 7.54
N ALA A 82 -17.56 0.83 6.49
CA ALA A 82 -18.93 0.37 6.28
C ALA A 82 -18.94 -0.84 5.33
N ARG A 83 -19.62 -1.92 5.73
CA ARG A 83 -19.79 -3.09 4.87
C ARG A 83 -21.01 -2.93 3.97
N TYR A 84 -20.81 -3.22 2.69
CA TYR A 84 -21.85 -3.28 1.67
C TYR A 84 -22.05 -4.74 1.22
N PRO A 85 -22.83 -5.54 1.96
CA PRO A 85 -22.92 -7.00 1.72
C PRO A 85 -23.42 -7.36 0.32
N ARG A 86 -24.30 -6.53 -0.25
CA ARG A 86 -24.84 -6.73 -1.59
C ARG A 86 -23.77 -6.71 -2.69
N TRP A 87 -22.70 -5.99 -2.48
CA TRP A 87 -21.58 -5.87 -3.41
C TRP A 87 -20.34 -6.62 -2.95
N GLY A 88 -20.38 -7.22 -1.78
CA GLY A 88 -19.24 -7.92 -1.20
C GLY A 88 -18.02 -7.01 -1.03
N ALA A 89 -18.24 -5.80 -0.49
CA ALA A 89 -17.20 -4.79 -0.40
C ALA A 89 -17.30 -3.96 0.89
N LEU A 90 -16.17 -3.32 1.26
CA LEU A 90 -16.09 -2.32 2.31
C LEU A 90 -15.89 -0.93 1.71
N ILE A 91 -16.44 0.09 2.36
CA ILE A 91 -16.14 1.49 2.06
C ILE A 91 -15.62 2.13 3.34
N GLY A 92 -14.41 2.69 3.28
CA GLY A 92 -13.88 3.50 4.38
C GLY A 92 -14.46 4.91 4.35
N MET A 93 -14.94 5.37 5.48
CA MET A 93 -15.44 6.71 5.68
C MET A 93 -14.33 7.54 6.36
N ASP A 94 -13.77 8.45 5.75
CA ASP A 94 -13.88 9.44 4.70
C ASP A 94 -13.27 8.95 3.36
N PRO A 95 -14.02 8.77 2.28
CA PRO A 95 -13.50 8.33 1.00
C PRO A 95 -12.77 9.48 0.27
N SER A 96 -11.85 9.11 -0.61
CA SER A 96 -11.16 10.00 -1.54
C SER A 96 -10.86 9.27 -2.85
N TYR A 97 -10.60 10.01 -3.92
CA TYR A 97 -10.24 9.45 -5.23
C TYR A 97 -11.25 8.41 -5.75
N ASP A 98 -12.55 8.68 -5.57
CA ASP A 98 -13.67 7.81 -5.96
C ASP A 98 -13.64 6.41 -5.29
N SER A 99 -13.02 6.29 -4.10
CA SER A 99 -13.01 5.02 -3.38
C SER A 99 -14.38 4.55 -2.90
N GLU A 100 -15.37 5.43 -2.82
CA GLU A 100 -16.78 5.08 -2.61
C GLU A 100 -17.38 4.30 -3.80
N THR A 101 -16.75 4.33 -4.95
CA THR A 101 -17.07 3.50 -6.12
C THR A 101 -16.07 2.39 -6.36
N PHE A 102 -15.39 1.97 -5.30
CA PHE A 102 -14.40 0.87 -5.25
C PHE A 102 -13.10 1.13 -5.99
N ASN A 103 -12.83 2.41 -6.38
CA ASN A 103 -11.59 2.79 -7.01
C ASN A 103 -10.44 2.75 -6.00
N ASP A 104 -9.25 2.36 -6.44
CA ASP A 104 -7.99 2.41 -5.69
C ASP A 104 -7.96 1.65 -4.34
N HIS A 105 -8.90 0.73 -4.09
CA HIS A 105 -9.03 0.09 -2.78
C HIS A 105 -7.75 -0.63 -2.33
N HIS A 106 -7.02 -1.30 -3.23
CA HIS A 106 -5.78 -1.96 -2.85
C HIS A 106 -4.67 -0.96 -2.47
N PHE A 107 -4.68 0.27 -3.03
CA PHE A 107 -3.79 1.33 -2.58
C PHE A 107 -4.19 1.82 -1.19
N HIS A 108 -5.44 2.27 -1.04
CA HIS A 108 -5.95 2.84 0.20
C HIS A 108 -5.89 1.83 1.35
N TYR A 109 -6.51 0.68 1.16
CA TYR A 109 -6.66 -0.32 2.22
C TYR A 109 -5.39 -1.13 2.45
N GLY A 110 -4.53 -1.23 1.44
CA GLY A 110 -3.20 -1.81 1.57
C GLY A 110 -2.35 -1.10 2.63
N TYR A 111 -2.49 0.21 2.79
CA TYR A 111 -1.85 0.97 3.86
C TYR A 111 -2.34 0.57 5.26
N PHE A 112 -3.65 0.40 5.42
CA PHE A 112 -4.25 -0.07 6.68
C PHE A 112 -3.79 -1.47 7.03
N VAL A 113 -3.80 -2.37 6.05
CA VAL A 113 -3.38 -3.77 6.20
C VAL A 113 -1.90 -3.85 6.59
N TYR A 114 -1.04 -3.10 5.92
CA TYR A 114 0.40 -3.04 6.24
C TYR A 114 0.67 -2.52 7.65
N ALA A 115 0.04 -1.40 8.01
CA ALA A 115 0.20 -0.81 9.34
C ALA A 115 -0.33 -1.74 10.45
N SER A 116 -1.48 -2.38 10.21
CA SER A 116 -2.05 -3.38 11.11
C SER A 116 -1.17 -4.61 11.25
N ALA A 117 -0.54 -5.08 10.17
CA ALA A 117 0.40 -6.19 10.23
C ALA A 117 1.56 -5.91 11.18
N ILE A 118 2.17 -4.73 11.07
CA ILE A 118 3.25 -4.31 11.96
C ILE A 118 2.76 -4.23 13.41
N LEU A 119 1.59 -3.65 13.64
CA LEU A 119 1.07 -3.55 15.01
C LEU A 119 0.68 -4.92 15.58
N CYS A 120 0.09 -5.82 14.81
CA CYS A 120 -0.22 -7.20 15.22
C CYS A 120 1.03 -7.99 15.63
N MET A 121 2.19 -7.73 15.02
CA MET A 121 3.45 -8.36 15.40
C MET A 121 3.99 -7.84 16.75
N LEU A 122 3.59 -6.64 17.17
CA LEU A 122 4.16 -5.91 18.31
C LEU A 122 3.18 -5.72 19.48
N ASP A 123 1.90 -6.09 19.30
CA ASP A 123 0.83 -5.89 20.29
C ASP A 123 -0.19 -7.04 20.20
N GLU A 124 -0.13 -7.97 21.15
CA GLU A 124 -1.00 -9.15 21.18
C GLU A 124 -2.48 -8.77 21.38
N ASP A 125 -2.76 -7.82 22.27
CA ASP A 125 -4.14 -7.37 22.51
C ASP A 125 -4.78 -6.78 21.25
N PHE A 126 -4.00 -6.01 20.49
CA PHE A 126 -4.47 -5.47 19.20
C PHE A 126 -4.66 -6.59 18.19
N ARG A 127 -3.70 -7.49 18.06
CA ARG A 127 -3.79 -8.65 17.16
C ARG A 127 -5.05 -9.45 17.41
N ASP A 128 -5.29 -9.83 18.66
CA ASP A 128 -6.38 -10.73 19.02
C ASP A 128 -7.76 -10.07 18.85
N LYS A 129 -7.85 -8.77 19.11
CA LYS A 129 -9.13 -8.03 19.03
C LYS A 129 -9.41 -7.42 17.66
N TYR A 130 -8.42 -6.82 17.02
CA TYR A 130 -8.58 -6.03 15.79
C TYR A 130 -7.94 -6.67 14.56
N GLY A 131 -7.10 -7.68 14.72
CA GLY A 131 -6.54 -8.46 13.62
C GLY A 131 -7.60 -9.06 12.69
N PRO A 132 -8.71 -9.64 13.20
CA PRO A 132 -9.81 -10.09 12.37
C PRO A 132 -10.44 -8.98 11.51
N LEU A 133 -10.54 -7.75 12.00
CA LEU A 133 -11.06 -6.60 11.24
C LEU A 133 -10.06 -6.17 10.15
N ALA A 134 -8.78 -6.13 10.47
CA ALA A 134 -7.75 -5.88 9.46
C ALA A 134 -7.75 -6.95 8.34
N ARG A 135 -8.04 -8.21 8.69
CA ARG A 135 -8.23 -9.31 7.73
C ARG A 135 -9.43 -9.04 6.81
N GLU A 136 -10.56 -8.55 7.34
CA GLU A 136 -11.72 -8.18 6.51
C GLU A 136 -11.40 -7.02 5.55
N VAL A 137 -10.62 -6.03 6.00
CA VAL A 137 -10.14 -4.95 5.11
C VAL A 137 -9.25 -5.50 3.98
N ALA A 138 -8.37 -6.47 4.28
CA ALA A 138 -7.58 -7.16 3.26
C ALA A 138 -8.46 -7.95 2.27
N ARG A 139 -9.50 -8.60 2.76
CA ARG A 139 -10.45 -9.37 1.93
C ARG A 139 -11.22 -8.48 0.96
N ASP A 140 -11.46 -7.24 1.27
CA ASP A 140 -12.16 -6.33 0.37
C ASP A 140 -11.50 -6.28 -1.03
N TYR A 141 -10.18 -6.14 -1.10
CA TYR A 141 -9.48 -6.03 -2.39
C TYR A 141 -8.83 -7.33 -2.85
N ALA A 142 -8.60 -8.27 -1.95
CA ALA A 142 -7.80 -9.45 -2.23
C ALA A 142 -8.40 -10.75 -1.67
N ASN A 143 -9.74 -10.87 -1.66
CA ASN A 143 -10.36 -12.08 -1.16
C ASN A 143 -9.80 -13.33 -1.85
N TRP A 144 -9.05 -14.14 -1.11
CA TRP A 144 -8.40 -15.36 -1.60
C TRP A 144 -9.30 -16.60 -1.55
N GLN A 145 -10.43 -16.49 -0.85
CA GLN A 145 -11.38 -17.58 -0.72
C GLN A 145 -12.52 -17.43 -1.75
N ARG A 146 -12.86 -18.52 -2.44
CA ARG A 146 -14.02 -18.53 -3.32
C ARG A 146 -15.28 -18.63 -2.47
N SER A 147 -15.98 -17.50 -2.34
CA SER A 147 -17.23 -17.40 -1.61
C SER A 147 -18.31 -16.72 -2.46
N ALA A 148 -19.58 -16.81 -2.02
CA ALA A 148 -20.66 -16.08 -2.66
C ALA A 148 -20.74 -14.61 -2.21
N ASP A 149 -20.09 -14.27 -1.10
CA ASP A 149 -20.28 -13.00 -0.42
C ASP A 149 -19.29 -11.93 -0.85
N GLU A 150 -18.12 -12.34 -1.38
CA GLU A 150 -17.05 -11.42 -1.76
C GLU A 150 -16.37 -11.88 -3.05
N PRO A 151 -16.11 -10.96 -4.01
CA PRO A 151 -15.42 -11.28 -5.26
C PRO A 151 -14.01 -11.85 -5.00
N TRP A 152 -13.68 -12.95 -5.66
CA TRP A 152 -12.39 -13.58 -5.57
C TRP A 152 -11.32 -12.72 -6.26
N PHE A 153 -10.26 -12.36 -5.53
CA PHE A 153 -9.17 -11.49 -6.00
C PHE A 153 -9.68 -10.26 -6.78
N ARG A 154 -10.59 -9.49 -6.19
CA ARG A 154 -11.33 -8.42 -6.86
C ARG A 154 -10.45 -7.45 -7.66
N THR A 155 -9.30 -7.08 -7.14
CA THR A 155 -8.40 -6.11 -7.79
C THR A 155 -7.31 -6.76 -8.63
N LEU A 156 -6.98 -8.04 -8.42
CA LEU A 156 -5.91 -8.73 -9.14
C LEU A 156 -6.48 -9.50 -10.35
N ASP A 157 -5.90 -9.29 -11.51
CA ASP A 157 -6.07 -10.18 -12.65
C ASP A 157 -4.89 -11.18 -12.70
N PRO A 158 -5.09 -12.45 -12.31
CA PRO A 158 -4.01 -13.44 -12.34
C PRO A 158 -3.47 -13.75 -13.74
N TYR A 159 -4.25 -13.47 -14.79
CA TYR A 159 -3.81 -13.65 -16.18
C TYR A 159 -2.83 -12.54 -16.59
N CYS A 160 -3.15 -11.28 -16.26
CA CYS A 160 -2.24 -10.16 -16.47
C CYS A 160 -1.06 -10.18 -15.50
N GLY A 161 -1.26 -10.76 -14.29
CA GLY A 161 -0.26 -10.85 -13.25
C GLY A 161 -0.11 -9.57 -12.42
N HIS A 162 -1.05 -8.62 -12.52
CA HIS A 162 -1.04 -7.39 -11.74
C HIS A 162 -2.45 -6.95 -11.35
N SER A 163 -2.52 -6.04 -10.38
CA SER A 163 -3.75 -5.43 -9.92
C SER A 163 -4.21 -4.32 -10.85
N PHE A 164 -5.51 -4.02 -10.80
CA PHE A 164 -6.15 -2.90 -11.47
C PHE A 164 -6.81 -1.95 -10.46
N ALA A 165 -6.73 -0.66 -10.73
CA ALA A 165 -7.19 0.39 -9.84
C ALA A 165 -8.68 0.69 -9.95
N GLY A 166 -9.27 0.63 -11.15
CA GLY A 166 -10.63 1.05 -11.42
C GLY A 166 -11.68 0.09 -10.85
N GLY A 167 -12.48 0.57 -9.91
CA GLY A 167 -13.50 -0.24 -9.23
C GLY A 167 -14.67 -0.62 -10.13
N LEU A 168 -15.15 0.32 -10.94
CA LEU A 168 -16.30 0.09 -11.84
C LEU A 168 -15.91 -0.47 -13.21
N GLY A 169 -14.63 -0.41 -13.58
CA GLY A 169 -14.14 -0.87 -14.88
C GLY A 169 -14.77 -0.15 -16.07
N ASN A 170 -15.22 1.10 -15.90
CA ASN A 170 -15.96 1.87 -16.89
C ASN A 170 -15.10 2.81 -17.74
N GLN A 171 -13.78 2.75 -17.61
CA GLN A 171 -12.86 3.56 -18.39
C GLN A 171 -12.88 3.14 -19.86
N GLY A 172 -12.99 4.12 -20.77
CA GLY A 172 -13.12 3.87 -22.20
C GLY A 172 -11.91 3.18 -22.85
N ASN A 173 -10.72 3.30 -22.25
CA ASN A 173 -9.48 2.65 -22.66
C ASN A 173 -9.14 1.40 -21.82
N GLY A 174 -10.12 0.86 -21.10
CA GLY A 174 -9.97 -0.29 -20.22
C GLY A 174 -9.44 0.11 -18.85
N ASN A 175 -9.48 -0.85 -17.91
CA ASN A 175 -9.00 -0.63 -16.55
C ASN A 175 -7.49 -0.40 -16.55
N GLY A 176 -7.03 0.38 -15.60
CA GLY A 176 -5.64 0.81 -15.52
C GLY A 176 -5.02 0.57 -14.15
N GLN A 177 -3.70 0.72 -14.13
CA GLN A 177 -2.88 0.68 -12.92
C GLN A 177 -1.80 1.75 -13.04
N GLU A 178 -1.71 2.61 -12.05
CA GLU A 178 -0.74 3.71 -12.02
C GLU A 178 0.42 3.39 -11.08
N SER A 179 0.10 3.13 -9.82
CA SER A 179 1.09 2.94 -8.75
C SER A 179 1.41 1.48 -8.53
N SER A 180 2.41 0.97 -9.26
CA SER A 180 2.88 -0.40 -9.08
C SER A 180 3.44 -0.64 -7.67
N SER A 181 4.08 0.35 -7.08
CA SER A 181 4.67 0.25 -5.74
C SER A 181 3.63 0.17 -4.63
N GLU A 182 2.52 0.89 -4.73
CA GLU A 182 1.42 0.81 -3.77
C GLU A 182 0.72 -0.55 -3.86
N ALA A 183 0.57 -1.10 -5.06
CA ALA A 183 0.05 -2.45 -5.25
C ALA A 183 0.96 -3.52 -4.63
N ILE A 184 2.28 -3.44 -4.87
CA ILE A 184 3.27 -4.33 -4.24
C ILE A 184 3.19 -4.24 -2.70
N GLN A 185 3.08 -3.02 -2.17
CA GLN A 185 2.91 -2.76 -0.74
C GLN A 185 1.64 -3.43 -0.18
N ALA A 186 0.53 -3.35 -0.91
CA ALA A 186 -0.74 -3.95 -0.51
C ALA A 186 -0.62 -5.47 -0.35
N TRP A 187 -0.03 -6.16 -1.33
CA TRP A 187 0.20 -7.61 -1.26
C TRP A 187 1.21 -7.99 -0.19
N GLY A 188 2.27 -7.20 -0.02
CA GLY A 188 3.23 -7.38 1.08
C GLY A 188 2.57 -7.24 2.46
N GLY A 189 1.63 -6.29 2.60
CA GLY A 189 0.82 -6.13 3.81
C GLY A 189 -0.03 -7.37 4.13
N ILE A 190 -0.67 -7.97 3.12
CA ILE A 190 -1.43 -9.22 3.28
C ILE A 190 -0.53 -10.36 3.75
N TRP A 191 0.63 -10.54 3.11
CA TRP A 191 1.61 -11.53 3.53
C TRP A 191 2.02 -11.35 4.99
N MET A 192 2.39 -10.13 5.39
CA MET A 192 2.83 -9.82 6.74
C MET A 192 1.69 -10.02 7.77
N LEU A 193 0.48 -9.61 7.44
CA LEU A 193 -0.68 -9.79 8.32
C LEU A 193 -1.06 -11.26 8.47
N GLY A 194 -1.02 -12.04 7.39
CA GLY A 194 -1.23 -13.49 7.43
C GLY A 194 -0.23 -14.18 8.35
N ALA A 195 1.04 -13.80 8.29
CA ALA A 195 2.07 -14.29 9.20
C ALA A 195 1.79 -13.90 10.67
N ALA A 196 1.39 -12.64 10.93
CA ALA A 196 1.10 -12.15 12.27
C ALA A 196 -0.14 -12.82 12.89
N LEU A 197 -1.15 -13.12 12.08
CA LEU A 197 -2.39 -13.78 12.50
C LEU A 197 -2.29 -15.32 12.48
N GLN A 198 -1.19 -15.88 12.00
CA GLN A 198 -1.04 -17.32 11.75
C GLN A 198 -2.11 -17.90 10.80
N ASP A 199 -2.58 -17.07 9.86
CA ASP A 199 -3.52 -17.44 8.80
C ASP A 199 -2.73 -17.87 7.55
N GLN A 200 -2.59 -19.17 7.37
CA GLN A 200 -1.78 -19.75 6.28
C GLN A 200 -2.34 -19.42 4.90
N GLU A 201 -3.66 -19.43 4.71
CA GLU A 201 -4.29 -19.10 3.43
C GLU A 201 -4.04 -17.64 3.05
N MET A 202 -4.17 -16.72 4.01
CA MET A 202 -3.87 -15.31 3.83
C MET A 202 -2.38 -15.08 3.52
N LEU A 203 -1.50 -15.77 4.24
CA LEU A 203 -0.05 -15.72 4.01
C LEU A 203 0.30 -16.11 2.56
N GLU A 204 -0.22 -17.24 2.11
CA GLU A 204 0.01 -17.77 0.76
C GLU A 204 -0.56 -16.84 -0.32
N ALA A 205 -1.77 -16.29 -0.10
CA ALA A 205 -2.37 -15.31 -0.99
C ALA A 205 -1.53 -14.03 -1.12
N GLY A 206 -1.00 -13.54 0.01
CA GLY A 206 -0.09 -12.39 0.01
C GLY A 206 1.20 -12.66 -0.76
N ILE A 207 1.82 -13.83 -0.56
CA ILE A 207 3.02 -14.25 -1.31
C ILE A 207 2.72 -14.37 -2.81
N PHE A 208 1.57 -14.95 -3.15
CA PHE A 208 1.13 -15.10 -4.54
C PHE A 208 0.97 -13.75 -5.22
N GLY A 209 0.16 -12.85 -4.64
CA GLY A 209 -0.07 -11.51 -5.19
C GLY A 209 1.21 -10.69 -5.26
N TYR A 210 2.05 -10.69 -4.22
CA TYR A 210 3.34 -10.01 -4.20
C TYR A 210 4.28 -10.51 -5.31
N THR A 211 4.33 -11.82 -5.52
CA THR A 211 5.18 -12.41 -6.56
C THR A 211 4.71 -12.04 -7.96
N LEU A 212 3.40 -12.07 -8.20
CA LEU A 212 2.84 -11.65 -9.49
C LEU A 212 3.06 -10.17 -9.75
N GLU A 213 2.68 -9.32 -8.80
CA GLU A 213 2.77 -7.86 -8.94
C GLU A 213 4.21 -7.39 -9.17
N THR A 214 5.19 -7.93 -8.42
CA THR A 214 6.60 -7.58 -8.60
C THR A 214 7.13 -8.03 -9.95
N ARG A 215 6.75 -9.23 -10.43
CA ARG A 215 7.14 -9.72 -11.75
C ARG A 215 6.50 -8.91 -12.87
N ALA A 216 5.20 -8.66 -12.80
CA ALA A 216 4.49 -7.85 -13.78
C ALA A 216 5.05 -6.43 -13.84
N THR A 217 5.37 -5.83 -12.68
CA THR A 217 6.00 -4.52 -12.62
C THR A 217 7.35 -4.51 -13.31
N ALA A 218 8.20 -5.50 -13.06
CA ALA A 218 9.50 -5.62 -13.73
C ALA A 218 9.38 -5.80 -15.25
N GLU A 219 8.36 -6.53 -15.71
CA GLU A 219 8.15 -6.85 -17.13
C GLU A 219 7.40 -5.75 -17.89
N TYR A 220 6.35 -5.16 -17.30
CA TYR A 220 5.45 -4.28 -18.04
C TYR A 220 5.68 -2.80 -17.76
N TRP A 221 6.03 -2.41 -16.53
CA TRP A 221 6.36 -1.02 -16.20
C TRP A 221 7.79 -0.67 -16.56
N PHE A 222 8.75 -1.47 -16.11
CA PHE A 222 10.16 -1.18 -16.30
C PHE A 222 10.78 -1.88 -17.52
N ASP A 223 10.14 -2.93 -18.06
CA ASP A 223 10.59 -3.71 -19.20
C ASP A 223 12.12 -3.90 -19.23
N ARG A 224 12.66 -4.41 -18.13
CA ARG A 224 14.10 -4.54 -17.90
C ARG A 224 14.84 -5.28 -19.01
N GLN A 225 14.14 -6.22 -19.64
CA GLN A 225 14.69 -7.04 -20.71
C GLN A 225 14.39 -6.48 -22.10
N ARG A 226 13.74 -5.30 -22.19
CA ARG A 226 13.41 -4.62 -23.44
C ARG A 226 12.62 -5.51 -24.41
N ARG A 227 11.62 -6.26 -23.91
CA ARG A 227 10.85 -7.23 -24.70
C ARG A 227 9.41 -6.79 -25.01
N ASN A 228 8.87 -5.93 -24.18
CA ASN A 228 7.43 -5.60 -24.19
C ASN A 228 7.13 -4.23 -24.79
N ILE A 229 8.01 -3.26 -24.59
CA ILE A 229 7.84 -1.88 -25.03
C ILE A 229 8.69 -1.62 -26.29
N ASP A 230 8.08 -1.14 -27.34
CA ASP A 230 8.81 -0.66 -28.53
C ASP A 230 9.45 0.71 -28.29
N PHE A 231 10.63 0.70 -27.70
CA PHE A 231 11.40 1.92 -27.39
C PHE A 231 11.86 2.72 -28.62
N THR A 232 11.65 2.23 -29.83
CA THR A 232 11.84 3.03 -31.03
C THR A 232 10.73 4.08 -31.20
N LYS A 233 9.55 3.78 -30.66
CA LYS A 233 8.37 4.64 -30.66
C LYS A 233 8.14 5.31 -29.32
N TYR A 234 8.20 4.53 -28.23
CA TYR A 234 8.07 5.01 -26.86
C TYR A 234 9.39 5.57 -26.36
N LYS A 235 9.47 6.89 -26.13
CA LYS A 235 10.72 7.60 -25.88
C LYS A 235 11.08 7.77 -24.41
N HIS A 236 10.34 7.14 -23.51
CA HIS A 236 10.59 7.21 -22.08
C HIS A 236 11.29 5.92 -21.59
N PRO A 237 12.04 5.97 -20.48
CA PRO A 237 12.87 4.84 -20.04
C PRO A 237 12.05 3.66 -19.52
N TYR A 238 10.84 3.91 -19.05
CA TYR A 238 9.88 2.94 -18.53
C TYR A 238 8.46 3.49 -18.64
N CYS A 239 7.45 2.69 -18.31
CA CYS A 239 6.05 3.08 -18.29
C CYS A 239 5.67 3.68 -16.94
N CYS A 240 4.90 4.77 -16.91
CA CYS A 240 4.39 5.36 -15.68
C CYS A 240 3.04 4.76 -15.29
N ASN A 241 2.14 4.61 -16.24
CA ASN A 241 0.88 3.91 -16.06
C ASN A 241 0.66 2.86 -17.16
N LEU A 242 -0.17 1.90 -16.85
CA LEU A 242 -0.56 0.83 -17.75
C LEU A 242 -2.09 0.76 -17.79
N THR A 243 -2.65 0.74 -18.99
CA THR A 243 -4.06 0.45 -19.22
C THR A 243 -4.20 -0.79 -20.08
N MET A 244 -5.39 -1.36 -20.18
CA MET A 244 -5.65 -2.50 -21.06
C MET A 244 -5.31 -2.23 -22.52
N GLN A 245 -5.23 -0.95 -22.94
CA GLN A 245 -4.92 -0.55 -24.31
C GLN A 245 -3.46 -0.14 -24.52
N GLY A 246 -2.65 -0.07 -23.48
CA GLY A 246 -1.24 0.27 -23.65
C GLY A 246 -0.58 0.91 -22.45
N VAL A 247 0.59 1.48 -22.71
CA VAL A 247 1.46 2.11 -21.74
C VAL A 247 1.47 3.63 -21.91
N GLY A 248 1.61 4.36 -20.79
CA GLY A 248 1.62 5.81 -20.80
C GLY A 248 2.73 6.41 -19.95
N TRP A 249 3.10 7.65 -20.28
CA TRP A 249 4.01 8.51 -19.53
C TRP A 249 3.24 9.71 -18.97
N TRP A 250 2.35 9.44 -18.03
CA TRP A 250 1.54 10.44 -17.34
C TRP A 250 0.94 9.82 -16.07
N THR A 251 0.55 10.65 -15.13
CA THR A 251 -0.28 10.26 -14.00
C THR A 251 -1.66 10.92 -14.11
N TRP A 252 -2.68 10.38 -13.46
CA TRP A 252 -4.02 10.98 -13.47
C TRP A 252 -4.07 12.36 -12.81
N PHE A 253 -3.05 12.75 -12.06
CA PHE A 253 -2.99 14.00 -11.32
C PHE A 253 -1.88 14.97 -11.75
N SER A 254 -0.90 14.55 -12.55
CA SER A 254 0.22 15.41 -12.96
C SER A 254 0.90 14.93 -14.24
N GLY A 255 1.40 15.90 -15.02
CA GLY A 255 2.33 15.67 -16.14
C GLY A 255 3.80 15.90 -15.78
N ASP A 256 4.10 16.23 -14.52
CA ASP A 256 5.47 16.51 -14.07
C ASP A 256 6.27 15.21 -13.91
N PRO A 257 7.46 15.08 -14.53
CA PRO A 257 8.33 13.91 -14.42
C PRO A 257 8.64 13.49 -12.99
N VAL A 258 8.78 14.43 -12.05
CA VAL A 258 9.01 14.11 -10.62
C VAL A 258 7.92 13.20 -10.06
N TRP A 259 6.66 13.46 -10.40
CA TRP A 259 5.54 12.62 -9.95
C TRP A 259 5.47 11.29 -10.67
N MET A 260 5.88 11.23 -11.94
CA MET A 260 5.96 9.96 -12.69
C MET A 260 6.99 9.00 -12.10
N HIS A 261 8.09 9.55 -11.56
CA HIS A 261 9.05 8.74 -10.81
C HIS A 261 8.51 8.38 -9.43
N SER A 262 8.03 9.39 -8.69
CA SER A 262 7.59 9.22 -7.31
C SER A 262 6.49 8.19 -7.15
N ILE A 263 5.55 8.11 -8.10
CA ILE A 263 4.43 7.17 -8.04
C ILE A 263 4.88 5.70 -8.06
N GLN A 264 6.05 5.39 -8.57
CA GLN A 264 6.61 4.04 -8.59
C GLN A 264 7.41 3.69 -7.32
N TRP A 265 7.53 4.63 -6.37
CA TRP A 265 8.32 4.47 -5.16
C TRP A 265 7.52 4.58 -3.86
N LEU A 266 6.25 4.93 -3.94
CA LEU A 266 5.38 5.14 -2.78
C LEU A 266 4.81 3.82 -2.24
N PRO A 267 4.73 3.65 -0.94
CA PRO A 267 5.56 4.28 0.07
C PRO A 267 6.96 3.65 0.05
N ILE A 268 8.00 4.40 0.40
CA ILE A 268 9.32 3.81 0.59
C ILE A 268 9.26 2.89 1.82
N SER A 269 9.32 1.59 1.59
CA SER A 269 9.18 0.57 2.64
C SER A 269 10.19 -0.57 2.46
N PRO A 270 10.49 -1.34 3.51
CA PRO A 270 11.35 -2.52 3.39
C PRO A 270 10.88 -3.54 2.36
N ILE A 271 9.57 -3.64 2.13
CA ILE A 271 8.97 -4.52 1.13
C ILE A 271 9.41 -4.10 -0.29
N LEU A 272 9.45 -2.80 -0.56
CA LEU A 272 9.80 -2.24 -1.86
C LEU A 272 11.32 -2.18 -2.09
N THR A 273 12.11 -1.93 -1.04
CA THR A 273 13.57 -1.79 -1.19
C THR A 273 14.25 -3.04 -1.72
N ASN A 274 13.69 -4.21 -1.46
CA ASN A 274 14.19 -5.47 -2.00
C ASN A 274 13.81 -5.70 -3.47
N PHE A 275 12.73 -5.06 -3.94
CA PHE A 275 12.30 -5.13 -5.32
C PHE A 275 13.12 -4.21 -6.24
N PHE A 276 13.43 -2.99 -5.79
CA PHE A 276 14.18 -2.03 -6.58
C PHE A 276 15.69 -2.30 -6.54
N SER A 277 16.23 -2.82 -7.65
CA SER A 277 17.68 -2.95 -7.83
C SER A 277 18.35 -1.57 -7.94
N GLU A 278 19.67 -1.52 -7.71
CA GLU A 278 20.45 -0.29 -7.87
C GLU A 278 20.36 0.29 -9.29
N ASP A 279 20.38 -0.56 -10.32
CA ASP A 279 20.26 -0.12 -11.72
C ASP A 279 18.91 0.58 -11.99
N LEU A 280 17.83 0.09 -11.38
CA LEU A 280 16.52 0.69 -11.53
C LEU A 280 16.44 2.05 -10.83
N LYS A 281 17.00 2.16 -9.62
CA LYS A 281 17.11 3.42 -8.89
C LYS A 281 17.89 4.46 -9.67
N LEU A 282 19.01 4.06 -10.23
CA LEU A 282 19.87 4.93 -11.04
C LEU A 282 19.14 5.41 -12.30
N THR A 283 18.48 4.51 -13.04
CA THR A 283 17.69 4.86 -14.23
C THR A 283 16.60 5.90 -13.90
N CYS A 284 15.90 5.73 -12.79
CA CYS A 284 14.88 6.69 -12.38
C CYS A 284 15.51 8.05 -12.05
N TRP A 285 16.63 8.06 -11.33
CA TRP A 285 17.34 9.29 -10.94
C TRP A 285 17.90 10.05 -12.14
N GLU A 286 18.56 9.36 -13.07
CA GLU A 286 19.17 10.00 -14.24
C GLU A 286 18.16 10.61 -15.21
N TYR A 287 16.92 10.13 -15.19
CA TYR A 287 15.86 10.65 -16.05
C TYR A 287 15.16 11.88 -15.46
N THR A 288 15.24 12.09 -14.14
CA THR A 288 14.61 13.23 -13.44
C THR A 288 15.45 14.50 -13.58
#